data_85afe029461d5b9ac39b1c80d41ab197
#
_entry.id   85afe029461d5b9ac39b1c80d41ab197
#
_cell.length_a   1.000
_cell.length_b   1.000
_cell.length_c   1.000
_cell.angle_alpha   90.00
_cell.angle_beta   90.00
_cell.angle_gamma   90.00
#
_symmetry.space_group_name_H-M   'P 1'
#
loop_
_entity.id
_entity.type
_entity.pdbx_description
1 polymer ?
#
loop_
_entity_poly.entity_id
_entity_poly.type
_entity_poly.pdbx_seq_one_letter_code
_entity_poly.pdbx_strand_id
1 'polypeptide(L)'
;MATKTLDDLFYETLKDIYYAERQILKALPKMARGAQDQKLKAAFEKHKEETEGQIERLKQIFEIIGRRAQGKTCDAIEGIISEGEEVMEEFKGTPALDAGLLAAAQAVEHYEISRYGTLRSWAKQLGMKDAVKLLEETLAEESKTDEALTMLAESAVNAAGQKAA
;
A
#
# COMPACT_ATOMS: atom_id res chain seq x y z
N MET A 1 17.03 3.37 -31.66
CA MET A 1 16.66 3.04 -30.27
C MET A 1 15.83 1.77 -30.29
N ALA A 2 16.07 0.83 -29.39
CA ALA A 2 15.20 -0.34 -29.25
C ALA A 2 13.78 0.12 -28.81
N THR A 3 12.76 -0.47 -29.41
CA THR A 3 11.37 -0.19 -29.06
C THR A 3 11.10 -0.76 -27.67
N LYS A 4 10.59 0.06 -26.76
CA LYS A 4 10.14 -0.40 -25.43
C LYS A 4 8.86 -1.23 -25.56
N THR A 5 8.81 -2.34 -24.85
CA THR A 5 7.74 -3.33 -24.90
C THR A 5 6.95 -3.39 -23.59
N LEU A 6 5.92 -4.25 -23.54
CA LEU A 6 5.16 -4.50 -22.32
C LEU A 6 6.03 -5.13 -21.21
N ASP A 7 7.02 -5.95 -21.58
CA ASP A 7 8.00 -6.49 -20.63
C ASP A 7 8.79 -5.38 -19.94
N ASP A 8 9.25 -4.39 -20.70
CA ASP A 8 9.96 -3.24 -20.15
C ASP A 8 9.08 -2.43 -19.21
N LEU A 9 7.82 -2.19 -19.60
CA LEU A 9 6.87 -1.46 -18.78
C LEU A 9 6.52 -2.24 -17.49
N PHE A 10 6.34 -3.55 -17.59
CA PHE A 10 6.14 -4.43 -16.44
C PHE A 10 7.30 -4.32 -15.45
N TYR A 11 8.53 -4.42 -15.94
CA TYR A 11 9.73 -4.31 -15.11
C TYR A 11 9.85 -2.92 -14.45
N GLU A 12 9.60 -1.85 -15.18
CA GLU A 12 9.63 -0.48 -14.63
C GLU A 12 8.56 -0.29 -13.54
N THR A 13 7.35 -0.80 -13.75
CA THR A 13 6.26 -0.72 -12.77
C THR A 13 6.50 -1.63 -11.57
N LEU A 14 7.14 -2.78 -11.77
CA LEU A 14 7.56 -3.67 -10.68
C LEU A 14 8.58 -2.99 -9.75
N LYS A 15 9.54 -2.26 -10.31
CA LYS A 15 10.50 -1.45 -9.52
C LYS A 15 9.81 -0.34 -8.74
N ASP A 16 8.82 0.28 -9.34
CA ASP A 16 8.01 1.36 -8.75
C ASP A 16 7.24 0.85 -7.53
N ILE A 17 6.48 -0.24 -7.66
CA ILE A 17 5.73 -0.82 -6.54
C ILE A 17 6.64 -1.43 -5.45
N TYR A 18 7.77 -2.00 -5.81
CA TYR A 18 8.76 -2.50 -4.85
C TYR A 18 9.33 -1.37 -3.99
N TYR A 19 9.61 -0.22 -4.58
CA TYR A 19 9.97 0.98 -3.83
C TYR A 19 8.83 1.43 -2.92
N ALA A 20 7.63 1.52 -3.46
CA ALA A 20 6.44 1.96 -2.72
C ALA A 20 6.19 1.10 -1.47
N GLU A 21 6.20 -0.23 -1.61
CA GLU A 21 6.04 -1.17 -0.48
C GLU A 21 7.08 -0.94 0.62
N ARG A 22 8.32 -0.68 0.24
CA ARG A 22 9.40 -0.41 1.22
C ARG A 22 9.21 0.92 1.94
N GLN A 23 8.64 1.94 1.30
CA GLN A 23 8.30 3.20 1.95
C GLN A 23 7.09 3.04 2.86
N ILE A 24 6.08 2.30 2.44
CA ILE A 24 4.90 1.97 3.25
C ILE A 24 5.34 1.22 4.53
N LEU A 25 6.21 0.22 4.40
CA LEU A 25 6.74 -0.53 5.54
C LEU A 25 7.43 0.38 6.58
N LYS A 26 8.08 1.45 6.14
CA LYS A 26 8.70 2.44 7.03
C LYS A 26 7.68 3.39 7.67
N ALA A 27 6.62 3.73 6.94
CA ALA A 27 5.60 4.68 7.39
C ALA A 27 4.62 4.05 8.41
N LEU A 28 4.26 2.78 8.25
CA LEU A 28 3.25 2.10 9.05
C LEU A 28 3.50 2.12 10.57
N PRO A 29 4.73 1.91 11.09
CA PRO A 29 4.99 2.02 12.52
C PRO A 29 4.72 3.42 13.09
N LYS A 30 4.97 4.46 12.30
CA LYS A 30 4.71 5.86 12.69
C LYS A 30 3.21 6.12 12.76
N MET A 31 2.46 5.62 11.78
CA MET A 31 1.00 5.70 11.76
C MET A 31 0.37 4.95 12.93
N ALA A 32 0.83 3.73 13.23
CA ALA A 32 0.37 2.94 14.36
C ALA A 32 0.60 3.65 15.71
N ARG A 33 1.77 4.28 15.90
CA ARG A 33 2.05 5.06 17.11
C ARG A 33 1.21 6.33 17.21
N GLY A 34 0.87 6.95 16.08
CA GLY A 34 0.06 8.16 16.03
C GLY A 34 -1.43 7.92 16.24
N ALA A 35 -1.94 6.77 15.87
CA ALA A 35 -3.34 6.43 16.01
C ALA A 35 -3.79 6.36 17.49
N GLN A 36 -4.99 6.82 17.77
CA GLN A 36 -5.59 6.83 19.11
C GLN A 36 -6.49 5.60 19.32
N ASP A 37 -7.23 5.20 18.31
CA ASP A 37 -8.12 4.03 18.34
C ASP A 37 -7.29 2.73 18.30
N GLN A 38 -7.59 1.79 19.21
CA GLN A 38 -6.84 0.53 19.33
C GLN A 38 -7.05 -0.40 18.13
N LYS A 39 -8.23 -0.38 17.52
CA LYS A 39 -8.52 -1.20 16.32
C LYS A 39 -7.76 -0.65 15.11
N LEU A 40 -7.66 0.68 15.00
CA LEU A 40 -6.86 1.33 13.95
C LEU A 40 -5.37 1.02 14.11
N LYS A 41 -4.83 1.07 15.33
CA LYS A 41 -3.45 0.63 15.61
C LYS A 41 -3.23 -0.81 15.17
N ALA A 42 -4.11 -1.72 15.57
CA ALA A 42 -4.02 -3.13 15.21
C ALA A 42 -4.10 -3.35 13.70
N ALA A 43 -4.92 -2.56 12.99
CA ALA A 43 -5.01 -2.59 11.54
C ALA A 43 -3.68 -2.19 10.88
N PHE A 44 -3.01 -1.15 11.37
CA PHE A 44 -1.70 -0.73 10.86
C PHE A 44 -0.60 -1.75 11.17
N GLU A 45 -0.61 -2.37 12.34
CA GLU A 45 0.34 -3.43 12.70
C GLU A 45 0.16 -4.67 11.80
N LYS A 46 -1.08 -5.08 11.57
CA LYS A 46 -1.40 -6.17 10.65
C LYS A 46 -0.95 -5.85 9.22
N HIS A 47 -1.25 -4.64 8.74
CA HIS A 47 -0.84 -4.20 7.41
C HIS A 47 0.69 -4.21 7.26
N LYS A 48 1.43 -3.86 8.31
CA LYS A 48 2.89 -3.97 8.31
C LYS A 48 3.36 -5.42 8.06
N GLU A 49 2.77 -6.40 8.75
CA GLU A 49 3.10 -7.82 8.55
C GLU A 49 2.76 -8.28 7.12
N GLU A 50 1.61 -7.88 6.60
CA GLU A 50 1.20 -8.17 5.22
C GLU A 50 2.18 -7.54 4.21
N THR A 51 2.60 -6.30 4.41
CA THR A 51 3.58 -5.59 3.58
C THR A 51 4.92 -6.32 3.53
N GLU A 52 5.40 -6.86 4.64
CA GLU A 52 6.62 -7.69 4.66
C GLU A 52 6.48 -8.90 3.74
N GLY A 53 5.36 -9.60 3.77
CA GLY A 53 5.05 -10.73 2.87
C GLY A 53 4.93 -10.32 1.41
N GLN A 54 4.34 -9.18 1.14
CA GLN A 54 4.19 -8.60 -0.20
C GLN A 54 5.53 -8.25 -0.83
N ILE A 55 6.45 -7.69 -0.04
CA ILE A 55 7.84 -7.42 -0.48
C ILE A 55 8.55 -8.73 -0.87
N GLU A 56 8.38 -9.82 -0.10
CA GLU A 56 8.97 -11.11 -0.44
C GLU A 56 8.38 -11.69 -1.73
N ARG A 57 7.07 -11.55 -1.96
CA ARG A 57 6.46 -11.96 -3.24
C ARG A 57 7.00 -11.14 -4.42
N LEU A 58 7.22 -9.84 -4.25
CA LEU A 58 7.85 -9.01 -5.29
C LEU A 58 9.26 -9.46 -5.61
N LYS A 59 10.07 -9.82 -4.61
CA LYS A 59 11.41 -10.41 -4.83
C LYS A 59 11.34 -11.69 -5.66
N GLN A 60 10.40 -12.58 -5.36
CA GLN A 60 10.16 -13.80 -6.16
C GLN A 60 9.79 -13.46 -7.61
N ILE A 61 8.98 -12.41 -7.83
CA ILE A 61 8.64 -11.98 -9.19
C ILE A 61 9.87 -11.47 -9.93
N PHE A 62 10.76 -10.71 -9.29
CA PHE A 62 12.04 -10.31 -9.87
C PHE A 62 12.89 -11.54 -10.28
N GLU A 63 12.91 -12.59 -9.46
CA GLU A 63 13.60 -13.85 -9.78
C GLU A 63 12.98 -14.53 -11.01
N ILE A 64 11.64 -14.61 -11.08
CA ILE A 64 10.89 -15.19 -12.21
C ILE A 64 11.28 -14.52 -13.53
N ILE A 65 11.44 -13.20 -13.54
CA ILE A 65 11.83 -12.45 -14.74
C ILE A 65 13.35 -12.36 -14.96
N GLY A 66 14.15 -13.02 -14.11
CA GLY A 66 15.61 -13.04 -14.21
C GLY A 66 16.26 -11.67 -13.96
N ARG A 67 15.66 -10.85 -13.10
CA ARG A 67 16.15 -9.51 -12.76
C ARG A 67 16.47 -9.40 -11.28
N ARG A 68 17.40 -8.53 -10.94
CA ARG A 68 17.72 -8.18 -9.56
C ARG A 68 16.58 -7.33 -8.97
N ALA A 69 16.15 -7.64 -7.74
CA ALA A 69 15.21 -6.82 -6.99
C ALA A 69 15.82 -5.43 -6.70
N GLN A 70 15.22 -4.41 -7.23
CA GLN A 70 15.61 -3.01 -7.01
C GLN A 70 14.40 -2.09 -7.12
N GLY A 71 14.42 -0.99 -6.37
CA GLY A 71 13.39 0.04 -6.41
C GLY A 71 13.72 1.15 -7.41
N LYS A 72 12.67 1.82 -7.84
CA LYS A 72 12.69 3.09 -8.55
C LYS A 72 11.81 4.05 -7.77
N THR A 73 12.27 5.27 -7.50
CA THR A 73 11.49 6.26 -6.75
C THR A 73 10.09 6.39 -7.35
N CYS A 74 9.09 6.26 -6.48
CA CYS A 74 7.68 6.35 -6.81
C CYS A 74 7.13 7.68 -6.30
N ASP A 75 6.94 8.64 -7.19
CA ASP A 75 6.42 9.96 -6.84
C ASP A 75 5.00 9.89 -6.24
N ALA A 76 4.20 8.92 -6.67
CA ALA A 76 2.86 8.73 -6.15
C ALA A 76 2.87 8.36 -4.66
N ILE A 77 3.66 7.35 -4.26
CA ILE A 77 3.71 6.92 -2.85
C ILE A 77 4.39 7.97 -1.97
N GLU A 78 5.40 8.66 -2.46
CA GLU A 78 6.04 9.76 -1.75
C GLU A 78 5.01 10.86 -1.43
N GLY A 79 4.17 11.23 -2.39
CA GLY A 79 3.08 12.19 -2.20
C GLY A 79 2.01 11.72 -1.22
N ILE A 80 1.57 10.47 -1.33
CA ILE A 80 0.56 9.89 -0.42
C ILE A 80 1.08 9.84 1.02
N ILE A 81 2.32 9.42 1.22
CA ILE A 81 2.95 9.38 2.55
C ILE A 81 3.11 10.79 3.10
N SER A 82 3.53 11.77 2.28
CA SER A 82 3.66 13.17 2.67
C SER A 82 2.33 13.75 3.16
N GLU A 83 1.23 13.51 2.44
CA GLU A 83 -0.11 13.93 2.86
C GLU A 83 -0.51 13.28 4.21
N GLY A 84 -0.20 12.01 4.42
CA GLY A 84 -0.44 11.34 5.70
C GLY A 84 0.37 11.96 6.85
N GLU A 85 1.61 12.36 6.61
CA GLU A 85 2.45 13.05 7.59
C GLU A 85 1.93 14.44 7.93
N GLU A 86 1.45 15.19 6.94
CA GLU A 86 0.79 16.49 7.15
C GLU A 86 -0.44 16.34 8.06
N VAL A 87 -1.28 15.35 7.82
CA VAL A 87 -2.44 15.04 8.69
C VAL A 87 -2.00 14.71 10.12
N MET A 88 -0.95 13.90 10.29
CA MET A 88 -0.44 13.58 11.63
C MET A 88 0.10 14.80 12.38
N GLU A 89 0.65 15.75 11.67
CA GLU A 89 1.17 16.98 12.27
C GLU A 89 0.06 17.99 12.60
N GLU A 90 -0.81 18.26 11.62
CA GLU A 90 -1.86 19.26 11.73
C GLU A 90 -2.98 18.87 12.71
N PHE A 91 -3.38 17.60 12.70
CA PHE A 91 -4.49 17.10 13.54
C PHE A 91 -4.04 16.38 14.83
N LYS A 92 -2.76 16.50 15.18
CA LYS A 92 -2.20 15.87 16.39
C LYS A 92 -3.00 16.24 17.64
N GLY A 93 -3.44 15.20 18.38
CA GLY A 93 -4.18 15.37 19.63
C GLY A 93 -5.63 15.81 19.45
N THR A 94 -6.15 15.85 18.22
CA THR A 94 -7.55 16.16 17.95
C THR A 94 -8.38 14.89 17.77
N PRO A 95 -9.71 14.96 17.97
CA PRO A 95 -10.60 13.80 17.70
C PRO A 95 -10.60 13.34 16.24
N ALA A 96 -10.25 14.22 15.28
CA ALA A 96 -10.26 13.92 13.85
C ALA A 96 -9.00 13.21 13.34
N LEU A 97 -7.95 13.10 14.15
CA LEU A 97 -6.67 12.51 13.73
C LEU A 97 -6.84 11.11 13.14
N ASP A 98 -7.55 10.22 13.81
CA ASP A 98 -7.71 8.83 13.38
C ASP A 98 -8.49 8.73 12.05
N ALA A 99 -9.49 9.56 11.84
CA ALA A 99 -10.21 9.63 10.57
C ALA A 99 -9.27 10.03 9.42
N GLY A 100 -8.39 11.00 9.66
CA GLY A 100 -7.37 11.42 8.70
C GLY A 100 -6.33 10.36 8.41
N LEU A 101 -5.81 9.67 9.43
CA LEU A 101 -4.86 8.56 9.29
C LEU A 101 -5.47 7.39 8.53
N LEU A 102 -6.72 7.05 8.83
CA LEU A 102 -7.44 5.99 8.14
C LEU A 102 -7.65 6.33 6.66
N ALA A 103 -8.02 7.56 6.35
CA ALA A 103 -8.16 8.04 4.97
C ALA A 103 -6.84 7.98 4.20
N ALA A 104 -5.74 8.37 4.83
CA ALA A 104 -4.39 8.26 4.25
C ALA A 104 -4.02 6.79 3.97
N ALA A 105 -4.34 5.87 4.88
CA ALA A 105 -4.14 4.45 4.68
C ALA A 105 -4.95 3.92 3.50
N GLN A 106 -6.22 4.30 3.35
CA GLN A 106 -7.04 3.89 2.20
C GLN A 106 -6.50 4.45 0.88
N ALA A 107 -5.91 5.63 0.86
CA ALA A 107 -5.22 6.15 -0.32
C ALA A 107 -4.03 5.26 -0.73
N VAL A 108 -3.28 4.75 0.24
CA VAL A 108 -2.23 3.74 0.01
C VAL A 108 -2.83 2.47 -0.59
N GLU A 109 -3.87 1.90 0.02
CA GLU A 109 -4.53 0.67 -0.45
C GLU A 109 -5.02 0.80 -1.90
N HIS A 110 -5.69 1.88 -2.23
CA HIS A 110 -6.20 2.11 -3.59
C HIS A 110 -5.08 2.28 -4.62
N TYR A 111 -3.98 2.92 -4.25
CA TYR A 111 -2.78 2.96 -5.08
C TYR A 111 -2.24 1.54 -5.34
N GLU A 112 -2.10 0.74 -4.31
CA GLU A 112 -1.60 -0.64 -4.42
C GLU A 112 -2.57 -1.52 -5.21
N ILE A 113 -3.88 -1.46 -4.95
CA ILE A 113 -4.90 -2.17 -5.73
C ILE A 113 -4.78 -1.84 -7.21
N SER A 114 -4.63 -0.57 -7.56
CA SER A 114 -4.44 -0.14 -8.94
C SER A 114 -3.18 -0.76 -9.56
N ARG A 115 -2.05 -0.69 -8.88
CA ARG A 115 -0.76 -1.17 -9.39
C ARG A 115 -0.68 -2.68 -9.47
N TYR A 116 -1.11 -3.40 -8.43
CA TYR A 116 -1.13 -4.86 -8.44
C TYR A 116 -2.12 -5.42 -9.47
N GLY A 117 -3.28 -4.80 -9.62
CA GLY A 117 -4.24 -5.17 -10.66
C GLY A 117 -3.68 -4.99 -12.06
N THR A 118 -2.97 -3.90 -12.32
CA THR A 118 -2.27 -3.62 -13.58
C THR A 118 -1.16 -4.63 -13.84
N LEU A 119 -0.27 -4.86 -12.87
CA LEU A 119 0.81 -5.84 -12.98
C LEU A 119 0.29 -7.25 -13.22
N ARG A 120 -0.77 -7.65 -12.52
CA ARG A 120 -1.43 -8.95 -12.73
C ARG A 120 -1.93 -9.08 -14.18
N SER A 121 -2.59 -8.06 -14.68
CA SER A 121 -3.11 -8.05 -16.06
C SER A 121 -1.99 -8.19 -17.10
N TRP A 122 -0.91 -7.45 -16.91
CA TRP A 122 0.25 -7.52 -17.80
C TRP A 122 1.00 -8.86 -17.68
N ALA A 123 1.19 -9.35 -16.47
CA ALA A 123 1.80 -10.68 -16.25
C ALA A 123 0.99 -11.79 -16.95
N LYS A 124 -0.34 -11.71 -16.91
CA LYS A 124 -1.22 -12.63 -17.62
C LYS A 124 -1.03 -12.53 -19.13
N GLN A 125 -0.97 -11.32 -19.68
CA GLN A 125 -0.72 -11.09 -21.11
C GLN A 125 0.65 -11.61 -21.56
N LEU A 126 1.65 -11.50 -20.69
CA LEU A 126 3.02 -11.98 -20.93
C LEU A 126 3.21 -13.48 -20.64
N GLY A 127 2.16 -14.18 -20.22
CA GLY A 127 2.20 -15.62 -19.96
C GLY A 127 2.94 -16.03 -18.68
N MET A 128 3.19 -15.11 -17.75
CA MET A 128 3.91 -15.33 -16.50
C MET A 128 2.99 -15.87 -15.40
N LYS A 129 2.57 -17.13 -15.52
CA LYS A 129 1.55 -17.76 -14.64
C LYS A 129 1.91 -17.72 -13.14
N ASP A 130 3.17 -17.93 -12.80
CA ASP A 130 3.61 -17.94 -11.40
C ASP A 130 3.61 -16.52 -10.81
N ALA A 131 4.02 -15.51 -11.59
CA ALA A 131 3.90 -14.10 -11.20
C ALA A 131 2.43 -13.69 -10.99
N VAL A 132 1.52 -14.13 -11.86
CA VAL A 132 0.07 -13.88 -11.71
C VAL A 132 -0.44 -14.34 -10.36
N LYS A 133 -0.10 -15.56 -9.91
CA LYS A 133 -0.53 -16.09 -8.60
C LYS A 133 -0.07 -15.21 -7.45
N LEU A 134 1.22 -14.84 -7.45
CA LEU A 134 1.80 -13.99 -6.41
C LEU A 134 1.12 -12.60 -6.35
N LEU A 135 0.85 -12.02 -7.52
CA LEU A 135 0.17 -10.73 -7.63
C LEU A 135 -1.31 -10.80 -7.18
N GLU A 136 -1.99 -11.92 -7.48
CA GLU A 136 -3.36 -12.15 -7.03
C GLU A 136 -3.47 -12.32 -5.51
N GLU A 137 -2.51 -12.98 -4.87
CA GLU A 137 -2.45 -13.09 -3.41
C GLU A 137 -2.35 -11.72 -2.76
N THR A 138 -1.42 -10.88 -3.21
CA THR A 138 -1.26 -9.52 -2.71
C THR A 138 -2.50 -8.68 -2.96
N LEU A 139 -3.06 -8.71 -4.17
CA LEU A 139 -4.26 -7.96 -4.51
C LEU A 139 -5.47 -8.34 -3.62
N ALA A 140 -5.60 -9.61 -3.26
CA ALA A 140 -6.63 -10.07 -2.34
C ALA A 140 -6.42 -9.55 -0.90
N GLU A 141 -5.19 -9.46 -0.43
CA GLU A 141 -4.85 -8.88 0.87
C GLU A 141 -5.19 -7.39 0.90
N GLU A 142 -4.78 -6.62 -0.11
CA GLU A 142 -5.05 -5.18 -0.23
C GLU A 142 -6.55 -4.88 -0.23
N SER A 143 -7.33 -5.64 -0.99
CA SER A 143 -8.80 -5.48 -1.04
C SER A 143 -9.45 -5.74 0.32
N LYS A 144 -9.00 -6.74 1.05
CA LYS A 144 -9.51 -7.03 2.42
C LYS A 144 -9.13 -5.95 3.42
N THR A 145 -7.93 -5.41 3.32
CA THR A 145 -7.46 -4.33 4.18
C THR A 145 -8.28 -3.06 3.93
N ASP A 146 -8.53 -2.71 2.67
CA ASP A 146 -9.37 -1.57 2.31
C ASP A 146 -10.80 -1.72 2.84
N GLU A 147 -11.43 -2.89 2.67
CA GLU A 147 -12.76 -3.19 3.23
C GLU A 147 -12.78 -3.07 4.75
N ALA A 148 -11.78 -3.62 5.44
CA ALA A 148 -11.67 -3.54 6.90
C ALA A 148 -11.51 -2.10 7.39
N LEU A 149 -10.76 -1.27 6.69
CA LEU A 149 -10.60 0.14 7.00
C LEU A 149 -11.92 0.90 6.80
N THR A 150 -12.66 0.63 5.73
CA THR A 150 -13.99 1.22 5.49
C THR A 150 -14.95 0.87 6.64
N MET A 151 -15.02 -0.40 7.03
CA MET A 151 -15.87 -0.84 8.15
C MET A 151 -15.49 -0.14 9.47
N LEU A 152 -14.21 0.02 9.74
CA LEU A 152 -13.73 0.70 10.94
C LEU A 152 -14.06 2.20 10.91
N ALA A 153 -13.89 2.84 9.76
CA ALA A 153 -14.25 4.26 9.57
C ALA A 153 -15.71 4.52 9.85
N GLU A 154 -16.59 3.74 9.23
CA GLU A 154 -18.04 3.92 9.31
C GLU A 154 -18.65 3.50 10.66
N SER A 155 -18.07 2.48 11.31
CA SER A 155 -18.60 1.97 12.59
C SER A 155 -18.13 2.75 13.82
N ALA A 156 -16.97 3.41 13.78
CA ALA A 156 -16.37 4.01 14.98
C ALA A 156 -15.58 5.30 14.73
N VAL A 157 -14.58 5.28 13.84
CA VAL A 157 -13.57 6.33 13.75
C VAL A 157 -14.13 7.66 13.28
N ASN A 158 -15.01 7.66 12.28
CA ASN A 158 -15.61 8.90 11.75
C ASN A 158 -16.52 9.57 12.81
N ALA A 159 -17.32 8.79 13.51
CA ALA A 159 -18.19 9.32 14.56
C ALA A 159 -17.39 9.88 15.76
N ALA A 160 -16.26 9.26 16.10
CA ALA A 160 -15.36 9.77 17.13
C ALA A 160 -14.74 11.12 16.71
N GLY A 161 -14.36 11.26 15.43
CA GLY A 161 -13.79 12.49 14.87
C GLY A 161 -14.75 13.68 14.83
N GLN A 162 -16.05 13.42 14.87
CA GLN A 162 -17.09 14.46 14.86
C GLN A 162 -17.30 15.12 16.23
N LYS A 163 -16.86 14.48 17.32
CA LYS A 163 -17.08 14.98 18.67
C LYS A 163 -16.17 16.19 18.95
N ALA A 164 -16.78 17.32 19.28
CA ALA A 164 -16.05 18.45 19.85
C ALA A 164 -15.50 18.06 21.24
N ALA A 165 -14.31 18.52 21.55
CA ALA A 165 -13.67 18.32 22.85
C ALA A 165 -14.46 19.04 23.98
#